data_b3a20d5245bee13c1bff6aab4f0665b6
#
_entry.id   b3a20d5245bee13c1bff6aab4f0665b6
#
_cell.length_a   1.000
_cell.length_b   1.000
_cell.length_c   1.000
_cell.angle_alpha   90.00
_cell.angle_beta   90.00
_cell.angle_gamma   90.00
#
_symmetry.space_group_name_H-M   'P 1'
#
loop_
_entity.id
_entity.type
_entity.pdbx_description
1 polymer ?
#
loop_
_entity_poly.entity_id
_entity_poly.type
_entity_poly.pdbx_seq_one_letter_code
_entity_poly.pdbx_strand_id
1 'polypeptide(L)'
;GLIAMMDPPREESRLAVEECRRAGIRPIMITGDHKITAAAIAKRIGILKEESEACEGAVIEDMSDEELQDFVEGISVYARVSPEHKIRIVRAWQEKGNIVAMTGDGVNDAPALKQANIGVAMGVTGSEVAKDAAAMVLTDDNFATIVKAVENGRNLYQHIKNAIQFLLSGNFGAILVVLCASVAGLPVPFAPVHLLFINLLTDSLPAIALGVEPHSKAVMEQRPRPMSESILTKPYLLSIATEGVSIGVMTMAAFLIGYTSQNAALASTMAFGTLCMSLWAMGRIGAAEASPNGKQ
;
A
#
# COMPACT_ATOMS: atom_id res chain seq x y z
N GLY A 1 32.94 -24.06 -36.02
CA GLY A 1 32.72 -23.03 -35.06
C GLY A 1 31.38 -23.19 -34.31
N LEU A 2 31.30 -22.78 -33.08
CA LEU A 2 30.06 -22.70 -32.30
C LEU A 2 29.49 -21.29 -32.44
N ILE A 3 28.23 -21.14 -32.78
CA ILE A 3 27.49 -19.89 -32.79
C ILE A 3 26.44 -20.00 -31.69
N ALA A 4 26.49 -19.11 -30.71
CA ALA A 4 25.49 -19.00 -29.65
C ALA A 4 24.56 -17.83 -29.94
N MET A 5 23.27 -18.01 -29.78
CA MET A 5 22.28 -16.93 -29.74
C MET A 5 21.72 -16.81 -28.33
N MET A 6 21.55 -15.57 -27.88
CA MET A 6 20.94 -15.27 -26.59
C MET A 6 19.95 -14.13 -26.78
N ASP A 7 18.74 -14.32 -26.31
CA ASP A 7 17.77 -13.23 -26.20
C ASP A 7 18.18 -12.33 -25.01
N PRO A 8 18.54 -11.05 -25.23
CA PRO A 8 19.00 -10.20 -24.16
C PRO A 8 17.83 -9.84 -23.23
N PRO A 9 18.03 -9.84 -21.91
CA PRO A 9 17.02 -9.35 -21.00
C PRO A 9 16.71 -7.87 -21.26
N ARG A 10 15.45 -7.50 -21.13
CA ARG A 10 15.00 -6.11 -21.32
C ARG A 10 15.67 -5.20 -20.31
N GLU A 11 16.17 -4.03 -20.72
CA GLU A 11 16.81 -3.04 -19.83
C GLU A 11 15.82 -2.55 -18.76
N GLU A 12 14.54 -2.43 -19.12
CA GLU A 12 13.46 -2.06 -18.19
C GLU A 12 13.33 -3.02 -17.02
N SER A 13 13.59 -4.32 -17.22
CA SER A 13 13.57 -5.32 -16.15
C SER A 13 14.69 -5.09 -15.14
N ARG A 14 15.87 -4.66 -15.57
CA ARG A 14 16.97 -4.31 -14.67
C ARG A 14 16.62 -3.12 -13.78
N LEU A 15 16.07 -2.06 -14.36
CA LEU A 15 15.65 -0.87 -13.62
C LEU A 15 14.52 -1.23 -12.62
N ALA A 16 13.56 -2.05 -13.03
CA ALA A 16 12.47 -2.51 -12.18
C ALA A 16 12.97 -3.37 -10.99
N VAL A 17 13.95 -4.24 -11.20
CA VAL A 17 14.60 -5.03 -10.13
C VAL A 17 15.30 -4.10 -9.12
N GLU A 18 15.99 -3.07 -9.60
CA GLU A 18 16.63 -2.08 -8.75
C GLU A 18 15.61 -1.31 -7.90
N GLU A 19 14.50 -0.91 -8.50
CA GLU A 19 13.40 -0.23 -7.82
C GLU A 19 12.72 -1.13 -6.77
N CYS A 20 12.48 -2.41 -7.09
CA CYS A 20 12.02 -3.40 -6.11
C CYS A 20 12.92 -3.43 -4.88
N ARG A 21 14.24 -3.51 -5.08
CA ARG A 21 15.20 -3.57 -3.97
C ARG A 21 15.18 -2.31 -3.11
N ARG A 22 15.10 -1.13 -3.72
CA ARG A 22 14.94 0.14 -2.98
C ARG A 22 13.66 0.14 -2.16
N ALA A 23 12.58 -0.40 -2.72
CA ALA A 23 11.29 -0.52 -2.06
C ALA A 23 11.23 -1.63 -0.99
N GLY A 24 12.34 -2.33 -0.73
CA GLY A 24 12.42 -3.44 0.23
C GLY A 24 11.72 -4.71 -0.26
N ILE A 25 11.46 -4.82 -1.56
CA ILE A 25 10.88 -6.00 -2.21
C ILE A 25 12.03 -6.87 -2.72
N ARG A 26 11.99 -8.16 -2.41
CA ARG A 26 12.98 -9.14 -2.87
C ARG A 26 12.52 -9.80 -4.17
N PRO A 27 13.13 -9.49 -5.31
CA PRO A 27 12.87 -10.21 -6.55
C PRO A 27 13.55 -11.58 -6.50
N ILE A 28 12.84 -12.62 -6.93
CA ILE A 28 13.30 -14.01 -7.00
C ILE A 28 13.02 -14.52 -8.42
N MET A 29 13.99 -15.19 -9.01
CA MET A 29 13.83 -15.84 -10.32
C MET A 29 13.54 -17.31 -10.16
N ILE A 30 12.47 -17.78 -10.78
CA ILE A 30 12.08 -19.19 -10.85
C ILE A 30 11.92 -19.56 -12.31
N THR A 31 12.73 -20.51 -12.81
CA THR A 31 12.75 -20.85 -14.24
C THR A 31 12.93 -22.34 -14.47
N GLY A 32 12.46 -22.82 -15.63
CA GLY A 32 12.76 -24.15 -16.15
C GLY A 32 14.15 -24.26 -16.79
N ASP A 33 14.85 -23.15 -17.01
CA ASP A 33 16.15 -23.09 -17.64
C ASP A 33 17.26 -23.75 -16.80
N HIS A 34 18.40 -24.00 -17.47
CA HIS A 34 19.59 -24.52 -16.81
C HIS A 34 20.18 -23.49 -15.84
N LYS A 35 20.70 -23.94 -14.69
CA LYS A 35 21.25 -23.11 -13.61
C LYS A 35 22.26 -22.07 -14.11
N ILE A 36 23.17 -22.45 -15.00
CA ILE A 36 24.20 -21.54 -15.52
C ILE A 36 23.57 -20.37 -16.31
N THR A 37 22.59 -20.67 -17.16
CA THR A 37 21.86 -19.66 -17.94
C THR A 37 21.05 -18.75 -17.02
N ALA A 38 20.28 -19.33 -16.11
CA ALA A 38 19.49 -18.60 -15.15
C ALA A 38 20.34 -17.66 -14.27
N ALA A 39 21.48 -18.16 -13.76
CA ALA A 39 22.41 -17.37 -12.96
C ALA A 39 23.02 -16.21 -13.76
N ALA A 40 23.41 -16.44 -15.02
CA ALA A 40 23.97 -15.39 -15.88
C ALA A 40 22.96 -14.27 -16.14
N ILE A 41 21.71 -14.62 -16.46
CA ILE A 41 20.61 -13.65 -16.67
C ILE A 41 20.30 -12.91 -15.37
N ALA A 42 20.13 -13.63 -14.26
CA ALA A 42 19.83 -13.06 -12.96
C ALA A 42 20.89 -12.08 -12.45
N LYS A 43 22.18 -12.39 -12.71
CA LYS A 43 23.30 -11.49 -12.41
C LYS A 43 23.25 -10.22 -13.25
N ARG A 44 22.92 -10.35 -14.54
CA ARG A 44 22.82 -9.20 -15.47
C ARG A 44 21.69 -8.24 -15.11
N ILE A 45 20.54 -8.74 -14.68
CA ILE A 45 19.40 -7.92 -14.26
C ILE A 45 19.44 -7.53 -12.79
N GLY A 46 20.43 -7.99 -12.04
CA GLY A 46 20.67 -7.59 -10.65
C GLY A 46 19.90 -8.40 -9.60
N ILE A 47 19.29 -9.53 -9.93
CA ILE A 47 18.64 -10.44 -8.96
C ILE A 47 19.69 -11.24 -8.18
N LEU A 48 20.73 -11.73 -8.85
CA LEU A 48 21.77 -12.57 -8.25
C LEU A 48 22.99 -11.69 -7.86
N LYS A 49 23.49 -11.87 -6.64
CA LYS A 49 24.75 -11.26 -6.19
C LYS A 49 25.90 -12.27 -6.21
N GLU A 50 25.66 -13.43 -5.60
CA GLU A 50 26.62 -14.51 -5.49
C GLU A 50 26.08 -15.79 -6.11
N GLU A 51 26.95 -16.64 -6.64
CA GLU A 51 26.55 -17.91 -7.29
C GLU A 51 25.93 -18.89 -6.30
N SER A 52 26.27 -18.78 -5.03
CA SER A 52 25.69 -19.55 -3.90
C SER A 52 24.18 -19.34 -3.73
N GLU A 53 23.64 -18.18 -4.17
CA GLU A 53 22.23 -17.88 -4.12
C GLU A 53 21.41 -18.57 -5.23
N ALA A 54 22.02 -19.40 -6.08
CA ALA A 54 21.35 -20.12 -7.14
C ALA A 54 21.33 -21.63 -6.88
N CYS A 55 20.16 -22.25 -6.93
CA CYS A 55 19.99 -23.70 -6.79
C CYS A 55 19.21 -24.31 -7.96
N GLU A 56 19.27 -25.65 -8.08
CA GLU A 56 18.42 -26.43 -8.98
C GLU A 56 17.21 -27.00 -8.21
N GLY A 57 16.10 -27.22 -8.93
CA GLY A 57 14.87 -27.78 -8.35
C GLY A 57 15.09 -29.13 -7.64
N ALA A 58 16.01 -29.96 -8.14
CA ALA A 58 16.36 -31.22 -7.49
C ALA A 58 16.84 -31.06 -6.04
N VAL A 59 17.46 -29.94 -5.68
CA VAL A 59 17.92 -29.69 -4.31
C VAL A 59 16.76 -29.56 -3.32
N ILE A 60 15.62 -29.02 -3.77
CA ILE A 60 14.44 -28.79 -2.94
C ILE A 60 13.45 -29.98 -2.96
N GLU A 61 13.66 -30.96 -3.84
CA GLU A 61 12.77 -32.12 -4.01
C GLU A 61 12.73 -32.97 -2.72
N ASP A 62 13.89 -33.23 -2.14
CA ASP A 62 14.06 -34.08 -0.95
C ASP A 62 13.92 -33.32 0.38
N MET A 63 13.78 -31.98 0.35
CA MET A 63 13.62 -31.16 1.56
C MET A 63 12.21 -31.27 2.12
N SER A 64 12.09 -31.33 3.45
CA SER A 64 10.82 -31.08 4.14
C SER A 64 10.37 -29.61 3.96
N ASP A 65 9.10 -29.33 4.24
CA ASP A 65 8.60 -27.96 4.12
C ASP A 65 9.23 -27.01 5.15
N GLU A 66 9.59 -27.51 6.35
CA GLU A 66 10.31 -26.76 7.38
C GLU A 66 11.75 -26.43 6.94
N GLU A 67 12.47 -27.41 6.39
CA GLU A 67 13.82 -27.19 5.85
C GLU A 67 13.81 -26.19 4.69
N LEU A 68 12.78 -26.27 3.83
CA LEU A 68 12.62 -25.34 2.71
C LEU A 68 12.38 -23.91 3.19
N GLN A 69 11.62 -23.69 4.27
CA GLN A 69 11.41 -22.36 4.84
C GLN A 69 12.74 -21.68 5.23
N ASP A 70 13.65 -22.40 5.85
CA ASP A 70 14.96 -21.85 6.20
C ASP A 70 15.86 -21.66 4.97
N PHE A 71 15.77 -22.55 4.02
CA PHE A 71 16.57 -22.54 2.79
C PHE A 71 16.23 -21.39 1.85
N VAL A 72 14.94 -21.03 1.70
CA VAL A 72 14.51 -20.01 0.73
C VAL A 72 15.11 -18.62 0.99
N GLU A 73 15.49 -18.31 2.24
CA GLU A 73 16.10 -17.02 2.56
C GLU A 73 17.47 -16.83 1.91
N GLY A 74 18.21 -17.92 1.71
CA GLY A 74 19.53 -17.89 1.08
C GLY A 74 19.48 -17.85 -0.46
N ILE A 75 18.33 -18.15 -1.07
CA ILE A 75 18.24 -18.40 -2.52
C ILE A 75 17.48 -17.27 -3.23
N SER A 76 18.05 -16.79 -4.30
CA SER A 76 17.46 -15.76 -5.18
C SER A 76 17.12 -16.31 -6.58
N VAL A 77 17.67 -17.47 -6.97
CA VAL A 77 17.46 -18.09 -8.29
C VAL A 77 17.20 -19.58 -8.15
N TYR A 78 16.07 -20.03 -8.67
CA TYR A 78 15.69 -21.43 -8.76
C TYR A 78 15.63 -21.86 -10.23
N ALA A 79 16.47 -22.81 -10.62
CA ALA A 79 16.61 -23.32 -11.99
C ALA A 79 16.05 -24.74 -12.10
N ARG A 80 15.60 -25.15 -13.27
CA ARG A 80 15.01 -26.48 -13.56
C ARG A 80 13.91 -26.86 -12.57
N VAL A 81 12.99 -25.94 -12.32
CA VAL A 81 11.93 -26.05 -11.31
C VAL A 81 10.68 -26.67 -11.93
N SER A 82 10.11 -27.70 -11.29
CA SER A 82 8.81 -28.25 -11.63
C SER A 82 7.66 -27.35 -11.14
N PRO A 83 6.43 -27.51 -11.67
CA PRO A 83 5.26 -26.79 -11.16
C PRO A 83 5.03 -26.97 -9.65
N GLU A 84 5.27 -28.16 -9.12
CA GLU A 84 5.14 -28.47 -7.68
C GLU A 84 6.15 -27.70 -6.84
N HIS A 85 7.39 -27.60 -7.29
CA HIS A 85 8.41 -26.81 -6.62
C HIS A 85 8.02 -25.33 -6.55
N LYS A 86 7.41 -24.77 -7.62
CA LYS A 86 6.93 -23.37 -7.61
C LYS A 86 5.94 -23.12 -6.50
N ILE A 87 4.99 -24.04 -6.31
CA ILE A 87 3.99 -23.94 -5.23
C ILE A 87 4.66 -24.00 -3.86
N ARG A 88 5.60 -24.92 -3.65
CA ARG A 88 6.31 -25.08 -2.39
C ARG A 88 7.14 -23.85 -2.04
N ILE A 89 7.85 -23.27 -3.00
CA ILE A 89 8.62 -22.02 -2.82
C ILE A 89 7.70 -20.87 -2.41
N VAL A 90 6.57 -20.69 -3.12
CA VAL A 90 5.59 -19.65 -2.79
C VAL A 90 5.07 -19.84 -1.37
N ARG A 91 4.68 -21.06 -1.00
CA ARG A 91 4.18 -21.38 0.34
C ARG A 91 5.22 -21.12 1.42
N ALA A 92 6.47 -21.56 1.22
CA ALA A 92 7.55 -21.33 2.17
C ALA A 92 7.75 -19.83 2.48
N TRP A 93 7.70 -18.97 1.47
CA TRP A 93 7.77 -17.52 1.66
C TRP A 93 6.53 -16.96 2.37
N GLN A 94 5.33 -17.49 2.11
CA GLN A 94 4.09 -17.08 2.78
C GLN A 94 4.11 -17.46 4.28
N GLU A 95 4.56 -18.66 4.62
CA GLU A 95 4.66 -19.15 6.01
C GLU A 95 5.66 -18.35 6.83
N LYS A 96 6.66 -17.75 6.20
CA LYS A 96 7.55 -16.75 6.82
C LYS A 96 6.90 -15.35 7.00
N GLY A 97 5.62 -15.21 6.71
CA GLY A 97 4.87 -13.96 6.88
C GLY A 97 5.06 -12.95 5.75
N ASN A 98 5.55 -13.37 4.59
CA ASN A 98 5.72 -12.50 3.43
C ASN A 98 4.48 -12.49 2.53
N ILE A 99 4.19 -11.35 1.91
CA ILE A 99 3.24 -11.25 0.79
C ILE A 99 4.00 -11.61 -0.48
N VAL A 100 3.56 -12.66 -1.15
CA VAL A 100 4.20 -13.18 -2.35
C VAL A 100 3.39 -12.80 -3.59
N ALA A 101 4.04 -12.11 -4.53
CA ALA A 101 3.55 -11.94 -5.89
C ALA A 101 4.27 -12.97 -6.79
N MET A 102 3.50 -13.76 -7.53
CA MET A 102 4.02 -14.75 -8.48
C MET A 102 3.65 -14.35 -9.90
N THR A 103 4.62 -14.35 -10.80
CA THR A 103 4.38 -14.09 -12.23
C THR A 103 4.50 -15.38 -13.02
N GLY A 104 3.66 -15.53 -14.04
CA GLY A 104 3.72 -16.69 -14.93
C GLY A 104 2.91 -16.48 -16.22
N ASP A 105 3.20 -17.26 -17.24
CA ASP A 105 2.56 -17.21 -18.55
C ASP A 105 1.98 -18.56 -18.99
N GLY A 106 2.46 -19.64 -18.41
CA GLY A 106 2.13 -21.01 -18.80
C GLY A 106 1.03 -21.66 -17.95
N VAL A 107 0.47 -22.73 -18.50
CA VAL A 107 -0.47 -23.62 -17.78
C VAL A 107 0.20 -24.20 -16.52
N ASN A 108 1.50 -24.44 -16.58
CA ASN A 108 2.29 -24.99 -15.47
C ASN A 108 2.47 -23.99 -14.31
N ASP A 109 2.23 -22.70 -14.56
CA ASP A 109 2.32 -21.65 -13.55
C ASP A 109 1.01 -21.44 -12.80
N ALA A 110 -0.12 -21.81 -13.40
CA ALA A 110 -1.44 -21.55 -12.87
C ALA A 110 -1.65 -21.99 -11.41
N PRO A 111 -1.18 -23.16 -10.95
CA PRO A 111 -1.31 -23.55 -9.55
C PRO A 111 -0.51 -22.64 -8.61
N ALA A 112 0.70 -22.21 -9.02
CA ALA A 112 1.53 -21.29 -8.23
C ALA A 112 0.97 -19.86 -8.24
N LEU A 113 0.41 -19.39 -9.37
CA LEU A 113 -0.31 -18.12 -9.46
C LEU A 113 -1.50 -18.08 -8.52
N LYS A 114 -2.27 -19.16 -8.43
CA LYS A 114 -3.42 -19.29 -7.53
C LYS A 114 -3.01 -19.39 -6.06
N GLN A 115 -1.87 -20.01 -5.76
CA GLN A 115 -1.32 -20.14 -4.40
C GLN A 115 -0.80 -18.80 -3.88
N ALA A 116 -0.20 -17.98 -4.74
CA ALA A 116 0.38 -16.69 -4.34
C ALA A 116 -0.70 -15.73 -3.81
N ASN A 117 -0.29 -14.77 -2.96
CA ASN A 117 -1.18 -13.70 -2.51
C ASN A 117 -1.64 -12.84 -3.69
N ILE A 118 -0.75 -12.65 -4.67
CA ILE A 118 -1.05 -11.93 -5.91
C ILE A 118 -0.45 -12.73 -7.07
N GLY A 119 -1.29 -13.50 -7.78
CA GLY A 119 -0.93 -14.10 -9.06
C GLY A 119 -0.97 -13.05 -10.16
N VAL A 120 0.05 -12.99 -11.00
CA VAL A 120 0.18 -12.04 -12.12
C VAL A 120 0.43 -12.81 -13.40
N ALA A 121 -0.51 -12.78 -14.34
CA ALA A 121 -0.38 -13.43 -15.64
C ALA A 121 0.04 -12.44 -16.72
N MET A 122 0.76 -12.95 -17.74
CA MET A 122 1.03 -12.21 -18.96
C MET A 122 -0.24 -12.14 -19.82
N GLY A 123 -0.58 -10.96 -20.34
CA GLY A 123 -1.82 -10.74 -21.08
C GLY A 123 -1.70 -11.04 -22.57
N VAL A 124 -0.52 -10.81 -23.15
CA VAL A 124 -0.25 -11.06 -24.58
C VAL A 124 0.21 -12.49 -24.80
N THR A 125 1.24 -12.93 -24.09
CA THR A 125 1.86 -14.27 -24.26
C THR A 125 1.25 -15.33 -23.33
N GLY A 126 0.53 -14.92 -22.29
CA GLY A 126 0.00 -15.82 -21.28
C GLY A 126 -1.15 -16.68 -21.80
N SER A 127 -1.18 -17.94 -21.33
CA SER A 127 -2.28 -18.88 -21.60
C SER A 127 -3.55 -18.43 -20.87
N GLU A 128 -4.72 -18.77 -21.40
CA GLU A 128 -6.00 -18.48 -20.74
C GLU A 128 -6.08 -19.10 -19.33
N VAL A 129 -5.50 -20.28 -19.14
CA VAL A 129 -5.45 -20.95 -17.82
C VAL A 129 -4.63 -20.13 -16.80
N ALA A 130 -3.51 -19.52 -17.22
CA ALA A 130 -2.73 -18.64 -16.37
C ALA A 130 -3.49 -17.36 -16.04
N LYS A 131 -4.17 -16.75 -17.03
CA LYS A 131 -5.00 -15.56 -16.84
C LYS A 131 -6.17 -15.80 -15.88
N ASP A 132 -6.84 -16.94 -16.00
CA ASP A 132 -7.96 -17.31 -15.11
C ASP A 132 -7.50 -17.59 -13.67
N ALA A 133 -6.26 -18.07 -13.48
CA ALA A 133 -5.69 -18.33 -12.17
C ALA A 133 -5.13 -17.07 -11.48
N ALA A 134 -4.89 -16.00 -12.23
CA ALA A 134 -4.22 -14.80 -11.76
C ALA A 134 -5.21 -13.76 -11.19
N ALA A 135 -4.76 -13.00 -10.20
CA ALA A 135 -5.49 -11.84 -9.68
C ALA A 135 -5.26 -10.58 -10.52
N MET A 136 -4.19 -10.56 -11.33
CA MET A 136 -3.80 -9.44 -12.19
C MET A 136 -3.33 -9.96 -13.54
N VAL A 137 -3.69 -9.27 -14.62
CA VAL A 137 -3.23 -9.57 -15.97
C VAL A 137 -2.49 -8.35 -16.53
N LEU A 138 -1.24 -8.55 -16.97
CA LEU A 138 -0.41 -7.50 -17.58
C LEU A 138 -0.71 -7.37 -19.06
N THR A 139 -1.26 -6.26 -19.50
CA THR A 139 -1.60 -6.03 -20.91
C THR A 139 -0.39 -5.77 -21.81
N ASP A 140 0.77 -5.50 -21.22
CA ASP A 140 2.04 -5.17 -21.91
C ASP A 140 3.14 -6.23 -21.68
N ASP A 141 2.85 -7.30 -20.96
CA ASP A 141 3.81 -8.36 -20.58
C ASP A 141 5.13 -7.81 -20.01
N ASN A 142 5.04 -6.68 -19.27
CA ASN A 142 6.21 -6.00 -18.77
C ASN A 142 6.30 -6.06 -17.23
N PHE A 143 7.40 -6.64 -16.73
CA PHE A 143 7.67 -6.71 -15.28
C PHE A 143 7.69 -5.33 -14.61
N ALA A 144 8.14 -4.27 -15.31
CA ALA A 144 8.14 -2.92 -14.77
C ALA A 144 6.73 -2.41 -14.41
N THR A 145 5.69 -2.92 -15.08
CA THR A 145 4.29 -2.58 -14.78
C THR A 145 3.84 -3.12 -13.44
N ILE A 146 4.40 -4.25 -12.97
CA ILE A 146 4.14 -4.78 -11.62
C ILE A 146 4.69 -3.80 -10.57
N VAL A 147 5.87 -3.25 -10.80
CA VAL A 147 6.48 -2.27 -9.88
C VAL A 147 5.62 -1.00 -9.77
N LYS A 148 5.10 -0.53 -10.90
CA LYS A 148 4.12 0.58 -10.90
C LYS A 148 2.83 0.24 -10.17
N ALA A 149 2.34 -1.00 -10.31
CA ALA A 149 1.16 -1.44 -9.57
C ALA A 149 1.41 -1.45 -8.05
N VAL A 150 2.60 -1.83 -7.60
CA VAL A 150 3.01 -1.74 -6.19
C VAL A 150 3.08 -0.28 -5.73
N GLU A 151 3.67 0.61 -6.53
CA GLU A 151 3.72 2.05 -6.26
C GLU A 151 2.30 2.62 -6.09
N ASN A 152 1.42 2.33 -7.04
CA ASN A 152 0.02 2.76 -7.00
C ASN A 152 -0.72 2.21 -5.77
N GLY A 153 -0.53 0.93 -5.44
CA GLY A 153 -1.14 0.31 -4.27
C GLY A 153 -0.68 0.95 -2.95
N ARG A 154 0.60 1.30 -2.83
CA ARG A 154 1.15 2.01 -1.66
C ARG A 154 0.60 3.43 -1.54
N ASN A 155 0.49 4.16 -2.66
CA ASN A 155 -0.12 5.49 -2.69
C ASN A 155 -1.61 5.42 -2.31
N LEU A 156 -2.37 4.50 -2.90
CA LEU A 156 -3.78 4.30 -2.58
C LEU A 156 -3.99 4.03 -1.09
N TYR A 157 -3.15 3.18 -0.49
CA TYR A 157 -3.21 2.94 0.96
C TYR A 157 -2.96 4.20 1.77
N GLN A 158 -2.00 5.03 1.38
CA GLN A 158 -1.73 6.30 2.05
C GLN A 158 -2.91 7.26 1.93
N HIS A 159 -3.53 7.35 0.76
CA HIS A 159 -4.73 8.17 0.54
C HIS A 159 -5.90 7.70 1.42
N ILE A 160 -6.15 6.40 1.49
CA ILE A 160 -7.17 5.83 2.39
C ILE A 160 -6.88 6.20 3.85
N LYS A 161 -5.63 6.09 4.27
CA LYS A 161 -5.22 6.44 5.63
C LYS A 161 -5.44 7.93 5.92
N ASN A 162 -5.05 8.81 5.00
CA ASN A 162 -5.25 10.26 5.14
C ASN A 162 -6.76 10.62 5.22
N ALA A 163 -7.58 9.99 4.37
CA ALA A 163 -9.04 10.20 4.42
C ALA A 163 -9.66 9.71 5.74
N ILE A 164 -9.25 8.55 6.25
CA ILE A 164 -9.70 8.04 7.55
C ILE A 164 -9.30 9.00 8.68
N GLN A 165 -8.06 9.49 8.67
CA GLN A 165 -7.57 10.45 9.67
C GLN A 165 -8.41 11.72 9.66
N PHE A 166 -8.62 12.30 8.50
CA PHE A 166 -9.44 13.50 8.31
C PHE A 166 -10.86 13.32 8.87
N LEU A 167 -11.55 12.24 8.45
CA LEU A 167 -12.92 11.96 8.88
C LEU A 167 -13.04 11.71 10.39
N LEU A 168 -12.14 10.90 10.95
CA LEU A 168 -12.18 10.56 12.37
C LEU A 168 -11.82 11.76 13.25
N SER A 169 -10.82 12.57 12.87
CA SER A 169 -10.43 13.75 13.63
C SER A 169 -11.55 14.80 13.66
N GLY A 170 -12.20 15.02 12.52
CA GLY A 170 -13.33 15.96 12.41
C GLY A 170 -14.52 15.55 13.27
N ASN A 171 -14.94 14.29 13.15
CA ASN A 171 -16.05 13.75 13.94
C ASN A 171 -15.73 13.73 15.44
N PHE A 172 -14.50 13.38 15.80
CA PHE A 172 -14.07 13.40 17.21
C PHE A 172 -14.10 14.82 17.78
N GLY A 173 -13.65 15.82 17.01
CA GLY A 173 -13.75 17.23 17.41
C GLY A 173 -15.20 17.68 17.63
N ALA A 174 -16.11 17.34 16.73
CA ALA A 174 -17.53 17.67 16.85
C ALA A 174 -18.18 17.01 18.10
N ILE A 175 -17.87 15.73 18.35
CA ILE A 175 -18.36 15.00 19.53
C ILE A 175 -17.85 15.66 20.82
N LEU A 176 -16.58 16.06 20.89
CA LEU A 176 -16.03 16.74 22.05
C LEU A 176 -16.75 18.06 22.35
N VAL A 177 -17.05 18.86 21.32
CA VAL A 177 -17.78 20.13 21.49
C VAL A 177 -19.17 19.90 22.06
N VAL A 178 -19.92 18.93 21.51
CA VAL A 178 -21.25 18.59 22.01
C VAL A 178 -21.21 18.07 23.44
N LEU A 179 -20.25 17.20 23.75
CA LEU A 179 -20.08 16.64 25.09
C LEU A 179 -19.72 17.73 26.11
N CYS A 180 -18.74 18.60 25.78
CA CYS A 180 -18.36 19.72 26.67
C CYS A 180 -19.51 20.68 26.92
N ALA A 181 -20.26 21.04 25.88
CA ALA A 181 -21.43 21.90 26.02
C ALA A 181 -22.51 21.24 26.91
N SER A 182 -22.79 19.96 26.72
CA SER A 182 -23.75 19.19 27.55
C SER A 182 -23.33 19.14 29.01
N VAL A 183 -22.07 18.81 29.29
CA VAL A 183 -21.57 18.76 30.69
C VAL A 183 -21.57 20.12 31.35
N ALA A 184 -21.31 21.20 30.61
CA ALA A 184 -21.35 22.58 31.10
C ALA A 184 -22.77 23.16 31.20
N GLY A 185 -23.83 22.42 30.85
CA GLY A 185 -25.20 22.91 30.87
C GLY A 185 -25.48 24.01 29.84
N LEU A 186 -24.69 24.09 28.77
CA LEU A 186 -24.81 25.09 27.72
C LEU A 186 -25.81 24.62 26.65
N PRO A 187 -26.38 25.53 25.84
CA PRO A 187 -27.22 25.17 24.72
C PRO A 187 -26.47 24.25 23.73
N VAL A 188 -27.25 23.46 22.95
CA VAL A 188 -26.67 22.54 21.94
C VAL A 188 -25.92 23.35 20.87
N PRO A 189 -24.61 23.10 20.64
CA PRO A 189 -23.79 23.88 19.71
C PRO A 189 -24.20 23.71 18.25
N PHE A 190 -24.71 22.54 17.86
CA PHE A 190 -25.03 22.18 16.48
C PHE A 190 -26.49 21.75 16.35
N ALA A 191 -27.24 22.40 15.46
CA ALA A 191 -28.54 21.88 15.04
C ALA A 191 -28.35 20.62 14.17
N PRO A 192 -29.33 19.71 14.07
CA PRO A 192 -29.24 18.51 13.24
C PRO A 192 -28.89 18.82 11.77
N VAL A 193 -29.38 19.92 11.23
CA VAL A 193 -29.07 20.37 9.87
C VAL A 193 -27.60 20.72 9.68
N HIS A 194 -26.93 21.25 10.72
CA HIS A 194 -25.49 21.54 10.68
C HIS A 194 -24.67 20.26 10.58
N LEU A 195 -25.00 19.22 11.37
CA LEU A 195 -24.34 17.93 11.32
C LEU A 195 -24.57 17.23 9.97
N LEU A 196 -25.76 17.33 9.41
CA LEU A 196 -26.05 16.79 8.08
C LEU A 196 -25.20 17.49 7.01
N PHE A 197 -25.10 18.82 7.05
CA PHE A 197 -24.27 19.60 6.13
C PHE A 197 -22.78 19.22 6.22
N ILE A 198 -22.26 19.08 7.46
CA ILE A 198 -20.88 18.68 7.69
C ILE A 198 -20.62 17.33 7.06
N ASN A 199 -21.40 16.30 7.40
CA ASN A 199 -21.20 14.94 6.90
C ASN A 199 -21.38 14.83 5.38
N LEU A 200 -22.35 15.54 4.80
CA LEU A 200 -22.64 15.42 3.38
C LEU A 200 -21.71 16.26 2.50
N LEU A 201 -21.37 17.47 2.91
CA LEU A 201 -20.63 18.42 2.07
C LEU A 201 -19.20 18.66 2.55
N THR A 202 -19.04 19.00 3.83
CA THR A 202 -17.74 19.41 4.38
C THR A 202 -16.78 18.22 4.55
N ASP A 203 -17.28 17.02 4.82
CA ASP A 203 -16.45 15.81 4.95
C ASP A 203 -16.23 15.12 3.59
N SER A 204 -17.27 15.04 2.74
CA SER A 204 -17.19 14.28 1.51
C SER A 204 -16.26 14.90 0.46
N LEU A 205 -16.31 16.21 0.26
CA LEU A 205 -15.50 16.88 -0.78
C LEU A 205 -13.99 16.81 -0.49
N PRO A 206 -13.50 17.15 0.72
CA PRO A 206 -12.07 16.96 1.04
C PRO A 206 -11.64 15.50 1.04
N ALA A 207 -12.48 14.56 1.50
CA ALA A 207 -12.14 13.13 1.47
C ALA A 207 -11.95 12.63 0.03
N ILE A 208 -12.78 13.06 -0.92
CA ILE A 208 -12.61 12.77 -2.34
C ILE A 208 -11.32 13.42 -2.87
N ALA A 209 -11.05 14.67 -2.52
CA ALA A 209 -9.85 15.38 -2.93
C ALA A 209 -8.57 14.65 -2.46
N LEU A 210 -8.54 14.20 -1.20
CA LEU A 210 -7.45 13.39 -0.64
C LEU A 210 -7.29 12.04 -1.37
N GLY A 211 -8.39 11.47 -1.89
CA GLY A 211 -8.37 10.22 -2.65
C GLY A 211 -7.80 10.34 -4.06
N VAL A 212 -7.78 11.55 -4.65
CA VAL A 212 -7.28 11.82 -6.02
C VAL A 212 -5.98 12.61 -6.04
N GLU A 213 -5.29 12.72 -4.92
CA GLU A 213 -3.98 13.38 -4.83
C GLU A 213 -2.94 12.75 -5.76
N PRO A 214 -1.98 13.55 -6.27
CA PRO A 214 -0.87 13.03 -7.06
C PRO A 214 -0.05 11.99 -6.30
N HIS A 215 0.36 10.93 -6.99
CA HIS A 215 1.18 9.88 -6.42
C HIS A 215 2.57 10.39 -6.04
N SER A 216 3.02 10.04 -4.85
CA SER A 216 4.38 10.31 -4.37
C SER A 216 5.29 9.12 -4.64
N LYS A 217 6.45 9.37 -5.26
CA LYS A 217 7.48 8.34 -5.44
C LYS A 217 8.17 7.95 -4.12
N ALA A 218 8.05 8.76 -3.09
CA ALA A 218 8.63 8.49 -1.77
C ALA A 218 8.09 7.21 -1.11
N VAL A 219 6.91 6.72 -1.53
CA VAL A 219 6.36 5.45 -1.05
C VAL A 219 7.22 4.24 -1.43
N MET A 220 8.02 4.35 -2.51
CA MET A 220 8.93 3.31 -2.98
C MET A 220 10.29 3.31 -2.26
N GLU A 221 10.54 4.26 -1.37
CA GLU A 221 11.70 4.27 -0.47
C GLU A 221 11.38 3.62 0.90
N GLN A 222 10.12 3.33 1.14
CA GLN A 222 9.65 2.72 2.37
C GLN A 222 9.74 1.19 2.28
N ARG A 223 10.05 0.55 3.43
CA ARG A 223 10.01 -0.92 3.53
C ARG A 223 8.56 -1.42 3.51
N PRO A 224 8.32 -2.65 3.02
CA PRO A 224 7.02 -3.30 3.12
C PRO A 224 6.55 -3.36 4.59
N ARG A 225 5.27 -3.20 4.81
CA ARG A 225 4.67 -3.28 6.14
C ARG A 225 4.42 -4.75 6.51
N PRO A 226 4.56 -5.11 7.80
CA PRO A 226 4.17 -6.43 8.26
C PRO A 226 2.67 -6.68 8.02
N MET A 227 2.29 -7.91 7.69
CA MET A 227 0.88 -8.31 7.51
C MET A 227 0.03 -8.08 8.77
N SER A 228 0.64 -8.18 9.95
CA SER A 228 -0.03 -8.00 11.24
C SER A 228 -0.26 -6.54 11.62
N GLU A 229 0.26 -5.58 10.85
CA GLU A 229 0.12 -4.17 11.17
C GLU A 229 -1.30 -3.67 10.89
N SER A 230 -2.00 -3.26 11.94
CA SER A 230 -3.32 -2.62 11.82
C SER A 230 -3.21 -1.24 11.17
N ILE A 231 -4.26 -0.83 10.44
CA ILE A 231 -4.39 0.54 9.93
C ILE A 231 -4.37 1.54 11.11
N LEU A 232 -5.05 1.20 12.20
CA LEU A 232 -5.15 2.03 13.40
C LEU A 232 -4.01 1.71 14.37
N THR A 233 -2.81 2.19 14.06
CA THR A 233 -1.66 2.09 14.97
C THR A 233 -1.78 3.10 16.12
N LYS A 234 -1.13 2.84 17.28
CA LYS A 234 -1.16 3.76 18.42
C LYS A 234 -0.70 5.19 18.08
N PRO A 235 0.40 5.39 17.33
CA PRO A 235 0.80 6.75 16.93
C PRO A 235 -0.25 7.44 16.06
N TYR A 236 -0.89 6.66 15.16
CA TYR A 236 -1.90 7.18 14.28
C TYR A 236 -3.20 7.58 15.04
N LEU A 237 -3.62 6.77 16.00
CA LEU A 237 -4.75 7.12 16.88
C LEU A 237 -4.44 8.37 17.72
N LEU A 238 -3.19 8.53 18.18
CA LEU A 238 -2.78 9.73 18.89
C LEU A 238 -2.83 10.98 18.00
N SER A 239 -2.42 10.86 16.74
CA SER A 239 -2.54 11.95 15.76
C SER A 239 -4.00 12.36 15.57
N ILE A 240 -4.90 11.40 15.36
CA ILE A 240 -6.35 11.64 15.24
C ILE A 240 -6.89 12.35 16.49
N ALA A 241 -6.49 11.88 17.68
CA ALA A 241 -6.94 12.47 18.94
C ALA A 241 -6.44 13.89 19.12
N THR A 242 -5.16 14.18 18.84
CA THR A 242 -4.59 15.54 18.99
C THR A 242 -5.21 16.51 18.00
N GLU A 243 -5.42 16.10 16.77
CA GLU A 243 -6.09 16.91 15.76
C GLU A 243 -7.55 17.18 16.12
N GLY A 244 -8.30 16.15 16.52
CA GLY A 244 -9.70 16.30 16.92
C GLY A 244 -9.87 17.16 18.17
N VAL A 245 -8.97 17.03 19.16
CA VAL A 245 -8.95 17.93 20.34
C VAL A 245 -8.70 19.37 19.91
N SER A 246 -7.75 19.60 18.99
CA SER A 246 -7.45 20.96 18.50
C SER A 246 -8.65 21.59 17.81
N ILE A 247 -9.33 20.84 16.94
CA ILE A 247 -10.57 21.25 16.27
C ILE A 247 -11.66 21.54 17.32
N GLY A 248 -11.84 20.64 18.28
CA GLY A 248 -12.82 20.77 19.34
C GLY A 248 -12.61 22.01 20.20
N VAL A 249 -11.37 22.29 20.60
CA VAL A 249 -11.00 23.47 21.39
C VAL A 249 -11.28 24.76 20.62
N MET A 250 -10.85 24.86 19.37
CA MET A 250 -11.11 26.03 18.53
C MET A 250 -12.61 26.26 18.33
N THR A 251 -13.35 25.21 18.05
CA THR A 251 -14.80 25.27 17.83
C THR A 251 -15.54 25.66 19.12
N MET A 252 -15.13 25.10 20.27
CA MET A 252 -15.71 25.43 21.56
C MET A 252 -15.41 26.88 21.97
N ALA A 253 -14.20 27.37 21.72
CA ALA A 253 -13.85 28.77 21.94
C ALA A 253 -14.74 29.72 21.13
N ALA A 254 -14.93 29.42 19.85
CA ALA A 254 -15.82 30.19 18.97
C ALA A 254 -17.29 30.18 19.49
N PHE A 255 -17.76 28.98 19.90
CA PHE A 255 -19.08 28.84 20.52
C PHE A 255 -19.24 29.71 21.77
N LEU A 256 -18.28 29.68 22.68
CA LEU A 256 -18.31 30.47 23.93
C LEU A 256 -18.27 31.98 23.65
N ILE A 257 -17.44 32.42 22.69
CA ILE A 257 -17.42 33.86 22.27
C ILE A 257 -18.79 34.26 21.74
N GLY A 258 -19.40 33.47 20.86
CA GLY A 258 -20.76 33.74 20.38
C GLY A 258 -21.82 33.74 21.47
N TYR A 259 -21.67 32.87 22.48
CA TYR A 259 -22.60 32.75 23.59
C TYR A 259 -22.55 33.96 24.55
N THR A 260 -21.41 34.64 24.68
CA THR A 260 -21.30 35.90 25.47
C THR A 260 -22.23 37.00 24.97
N SER A 261 -22.63 36.95 23.69
CA SER A 261 -23.60 37.89 23.11
C SER A 261 -25.06 37.59 23.47
N GLN A 262 -25.32 36.61 24.33
CA GLN A 262 -26.65 36.12 24.73
C GLN A 262 -27.53 35.69 23.58
N ASN A 263 -26.94 35.35 22.44
CA ASN A 263 -27.63 34.91 21.24
C ASN A 263 -27.18 33.47 20.88
N ALA A 264 -28.02 32.50 21.22
CA ALA A 264 -27.74 31.09 20.97
C ALA A 264 -27.57 30.76 19.46
N ALA A 265 -28.29 31.45 18.58
CA ALA A 265 -28.17 31.28 17.15
C ALA A 265 -26.80 31.78 16.64
N LEU A 266 -26.30 32.91 17.14
CA LEU A 266 -24.96 33.39 16.83
C LEU A 266 -23.88 32.44 17.32
N ALA A 267 -23.98 31.94 18.53
CA ALA A 267 -23.06 30.96 19.10
C ALA A 267 -22.99 29.68 18.24
N SER A 268 -24.14 29.13 17.86
CA SER A 268 -24.22 27.94 16.99
C SER A 268 -23.64 28.20 15.61
N THR A 269 -23.90 29.38 15.01
CA THR A 269 -23.33 29.75 13.71
C THR A 269 -21.82 29.90 13.76
N MET A 270 -21.26 30.51 14.81
CA MET A 270 -19.82 30.65 15.01
C MET A 270 -19.15 29.28 15.19
N ALA A 271 -19.74 28.39 16.00
CA ALA A 271 -19.25 27.03 16.19
C ALA A 271 -19.24 26.25 14.87
N PHE A 272 -20.35 26.28 14.13
CA PHE A 272 -20.48 25.60 12.85
C PHE A 272 -19.47 26.13 11.82
N GLY A 273 -19.36 27.47 11.66
CA GLY A 273 -18.40 28.07 10.75
C GLY A 273 -16.94 27.72 11.10
N THR A 274 -16.60 27.76 12.37
CA THR A 274 -15.24 27.41 12.84
C THR A 274 -14.94 25.92 12.60
N LEU A 275 -15.88 25.04 12.87
CA LEU A 275 -15.72 23.60 12.58
C LEU A 275 -15.47 23.35 11.09
N CYS A 276 -16.31 23.92 10.22
CA CYS A 276 -16.14 23.81 8.76
C CYS A 276 -14.78 24.34 8.27
N MET A 277 -14.38 25.52 8.76
CA MET A 277 -13.10 26.12 8.37
C MET A 277 -11.89 25.31 8.88
N SER A 278 -11.97 24.75 10.09
CA SER A 278 -10.92 23.89 10.65
C SER A 278 -10.77 22.61 9.85
N LEU A 279 -11.87 21.98 9.43
CA LEU A 279 -11.86 20.79 8.57
C LEU A 279 -11.26 21.11 7.19
N TRP A 280 -11.60 22.23 6.59
CA TRP A 280 -11.02 22.67 5.32
C TRP A 280 -9.51 22.93 5.41
N ALA A 281 -9.08 23.60 6.50
CA ALA A 281 -7.66 23.86 6.72
C ALA A 281 -6.87 22.54 6.90
N MET A 282 -7.43 21.59 7.63
CA MET A 282 -6.84 20.27 7.85
C MET A 282 -6.71 19.45 6.56
N GLY A 283 -7.75 19.43 5.73
CA GLY A 283 -7.68 18.76 4.42
C GLY A 283 -6.56 19.33 3.53
N ARG A 284 -6.32 20.65 3.58
CA ARG A 284 -5.21 21.27 2.85
C ARG A 284 -3.82 20.97 3.42
N ILE A 285 -3.69 20.82 4.74
CA ILE A 285 -2.40 20.47 5.38
C ILE A 285 -2.05 19.03 5.03
N GLY A 286 -2.99 18.10 5.13
CA GLY A 286 -2.80 16.72 4.71
C GLY A 286 -2.37 16.60 3.25
N ALA A 287 -3.00 17.37 2.35
CA ALA A 287 -2.62 17.46 0.95
C ALA A 287 -1.21 18.03 0.72
N ALA A 288 -0.80 19.04 1.51
CA ALA A 288 0.52 19.67 1.38
C ALA A 288 1.65 18.76 1.88
N GLU A 289 1.43 17.95 2.91
CA GLU A 289 2.41 16.97 3.42
C GLU A 289 2.61 15.79 2.47
N ALA A 290 1.59 15.42 1.71
CA ALA A 290 1.68 14.39 0.69
C ALA A 290 2.37 14.86 -0.61
N SER A 291 2.52 16.17 -0.82
CA SER A 291 3.14 16.74 -2.02
C SER A 291 4.67 16.63 -1.98
N PRO A 292 5.34 16.08 -3.03
CA PRO A 292 6.79 15.95 -3.08
C PRO A 292 7.57 17.28 -3.04
N ASN A 293 6.89 18.42 -3.21
CA ASN A 293 7.48 19.76 -3.18
C ASN A 293 7.40 20.46 -1.81
N GLY A 294 6.88 19.81 -0.78
CA GLY A 294 6.71 20.37 0.57
C GLY A 294 7.98 20.42 1.43
N LYS A 295 9.16 20.05 0.88
CA LYS A 295 10.47 20.18 1.52
C LYS A 295 11.43 20.93 0.57
N GLN A 296 11.21 22.21 0.40
CA GLN A 296 12.21 23.18 0.03
C GLN A 296 12.19 24.36 1.00
#